data_70874b02a2ac5909601467f88c2b442f
#
_entry.id   70874b02a2ac5909601467f88c2b442f
#
_cell.length_a   1.000
_cell.length_b   1.000
_cell.length_c   1.000
_cell.angle_alpha   90.00
_cell.angle_beta   90.00
_cell.angle_gamma   90.00
#
_symmetry.space_group_name_H-M   'P 1'
#
loop_
_entity.id
_entity.type
_entity.pdbx_description
1 polymer ?
#
loop_
_entity_poly.entity_id
_entity_poly.type
_entity_poly.pdbx_seq_one_letter_code
_entity_poly.pdbx_strand_id
1 'polypeptide(L)'
;RQRQMCIRDRSKGNVVNPDDIVHDFGADTLRLYEMFMGPLDASIAWSEKGLEGSRRFLDRVYRLFIDEETGQLNPNIIDSEDKSLEKIYHQTVKKVSEDYEQLHFNTAISQLMIFLNAAREQSVLPKTYMEGFLTLIAPITPHLAEELWQAMGHTQSISLETWPTYEE
;
A
#
# COMPACT_ATOMS: atom_id res chain seq x y z
N ARG A 1 -19.44 -15.25 -31.04
CA ARG A 1 -19.00 -16.43 -30.23
C ARG A 1 -18.16 -16.03 -28.98
N GLN A 2 -17.20 -15.12 -29.12
CA GLN A 2 -16.41 -14.65 -27.95
C GLN A 2 -17.24 -13.93 -26.89
N ARG A 3 -18.20 -13.12 -27.32
CA ARG A 3 -19.11 -12.40 -26.42
C ARG A 3 -20.02 -13.34 -25.62
N GLN A 4 -20.45 -14.43 -26.23
CA GLN A 4 -21.23 -15.46 -25.53
C GLN A 4 -20.42 -16.31 -24.57
N MET A 5 -19.14 -16.56 -24.85
CA MET A 5 -18.24 -17.24 -23.91
C MET A 5 -17.96 -16.41 -22.65
N CYS A 6 -17.71 -15.11 -22.80
CA CYS A 6 -17.53 -14.21 -21.65
C CYS A 6 -18.79 -14.11 -20.76
N ILE A 7 -19.98 -14.09 -21.38
CA ILE A 7 -21.27 -14.10 -20.66
C ILE A 7 -21.51 -15.43 -19.95
N ARG A 8 -21.15 -16.56 -20.57
CA ARG A 8 -21.28 -17.90 -19.97
C ARG A 8 -20.36 -18.09 -18.77
N ASP A 9 -19.14 -17.61 -18.83
CA ASP A 9 -18.19 -17.72 -17.72
C ASP A 9 -18.63 -16.87 -16.51
N ARG A 10 -19.24 -15.74 -16.75
CA ARG A 10 -19.81 -14.88 -15.70
C ARG A 10 -21.09 -15.43 -15.07
N SER A 11 -21.81 -16.29 -15.74
CA SER A 11 -23.10 -16.82 -15.28
C SER A 11 -23.01 -18.15 -14.51
N LYS A 12 -21.80 -18.69 -14.28
CA LYS A 12 -21.59 -19.99 -13.64
C LYS A 12 -21.35 -19.93 -12.12
N GLY A 13 -21.65 -18.84 -11.44
CA GLY A 13 -21.43 -18.70 -9.99
C GLY A 13 -19.97 -18.61 -9.57
N ASN A 14 -19.05 -18.37 -10.51
CA ASN A 14 -17.62 -18.17 -10.27
C ASN A 14 -17.22 -16.68 -10.18
N VAL A 15 -18.21 -15.80 -10.06
CA VAL A 15 -18.00 -14.34 -9.98
C VAL A 15 -18.11 -13.91 -8.52
N VAL A 16 -17.10 -13.20 -8.06
CA VAL A 16 -17.10 -12.52 -6.77
C VAL A 16 -17.55 -11.07 -7.00
N ASN A 17 -18.54 -10.61 -6.23
CA ASN A 17 -19.00 -9.23 -6.31
C ASN A 17 -18.02 -8.32 -5.58
N PRO A 18 -17.45 -7.29 -6.25
CA PRO A 18 -16.58 -6.32 -5.61
C PRO A 18 -17.21 -5.62 -4.39
N ASP A 19 -18.52 -5.35 -4.44
CA ASP A 19 -19.22 -4.66 -3.35
C ASP A 19 -19.20 -5.47 -2.04
N ASP A 20 -19.31 -6.80 -2.12
CA ASP A 20 -19.23 -7.67 -0.95
C ASP A 20 -17.81 -7.62 -0.34
N ILE A 21 -16.79 -7.61 -1.19
CA ILE A 21 -15.38 -7.52 -0.74
C ILE A 21 -15.10 -6.15 -0.11
N VAL A 22 -15.59 -5.07 -0.70
CA VAL A 22 -15.44 -3.73 -0.14
C VAL A 22 -16.14 -3.61 1.22
N HIS A 23 -17.32 -4.21 1.37
CA HIS A 23 -18.04 -4.24 2.63
C HIS A 23 -17.28 -5.03 3.72
N ASP A 24 -16.75 -6.20 3.39
CA ASP A 24 -16.13 -7.11 4.37
C ASP A 24 -14.66 -6.78 4.68
N PHE A 25 -13.91 -6.31 3.69
CA PHE A 25 -12.46 -6.11 3.79
C PHE A 25 -11.99 -4.67 3.54
N GLY A 26 -12.85 -3.82 3.00
CA GLY A 26 -12.54 -2.44 2.64
C GLY A 26 -12.00 -2.28 1.22
N ALA A 27 -12.21 -1.09 0.66
CA ALA A 27 -11.83 -0.76 -0.72
C ALA A 27 -10.31 -0.81 -0.94
N ASP A 28 -9.52 -0.35 0.01
CA ASP A 28 -8.05 -0.38 -0.08
C ASP A 28 -7.50 -1.81 -0.13
N THR A 29 -8.10 -2.73 0.61
CA THR A 29 -7.71 -4.15 0.57
C THR A 29 -7.97 -4.76 -0.80
N LEU A 30 -9.12 -4.48 -1.40
CA LEU A 30 -9.45 -4.96 -2.74
C LEU A 30 -8.49 -4.38 -3.79
N ARG A 31 -8.23 -3.08 -3.75
CA ARG A 31 -7.28 -2.41 -4.66
C ARG A 31 -5.89 -3.01 -4.55
N LEU A 32 -5.38 -3.16 -3.33
CA LEU A 32 -4.07 -3.75 -3.07
C LEU A 32 -4.00 -5.19 -3.60
N TYR A 33 -5.04 -6.00 -3.34
CA TYR A 33 -5.13 -7.36 -3.82
C TYR A 33 -5.07 -7.44 -5.35
N GLU A 34 -5.90 -6.67 -6.05
CA GLU A 34 -5.94 -6.67 -7.51
C GLU A 34 -4.63 -6.23 -8.15
N MET A 35 -3.97 -5.23 -7.57
CA MET A 35 -2.70 -4.70 -8.07
C MET A 35 -1.51 -5.60 -7.75
N PHE A 36 -1.58 -6.37 -6.67
CA PHE A 36 -0.49 -7.24 -6.23
C PHE A 36 -0.48 -8.62 -6.88
N MET A 37 -1.63 -9.16 -7.25
CA MET A 37 -1.76 -10.55 -7.70
C MET A 37 -1.08 -10.87 -9.04
N GLY A 38 -0.68 -9.86 -9.81
CA GLY A 38 0.10 -10.07 -11.04
C GLY A 38 0.05 -8.89 -12.00
N PRO A 39 0.67 -9.05 -13.18
CA PRO A 39 0.62 -8.03 -14.21
C PRO A 39 -0.81 -7.72 -14.64
N LEU A 40 -1.09 -6.46 -15.01
CA LEU A 40 -2.44 -6.00 -15.38
C LEU A 40 -3.02 -6.69 -16.62
N ASP A 41 -2.15 -7.24 -17.46
CA ASP A 41 -2.51 -7.95 -18.69
C ASP A 41 -2.73 -9.46 -18.50
N ALA A 42 -2.49 -9.97 -17.27
CA ALA A 42 -2.67 -11.37 -16.94
C ALA A 42 -4.06 -11.65 -16.36
N SER A 43 -4.63 -12.79 -16.75
CA SER A 43 -5.82 -13.33 -16.12
C SER A 43 -5.44 -14.08 -14.84
N ILE A 44 -5.99 -13.67 -13.71
CA ILE A 44 -5.64 -14.20 -12.39
C ILE A 44 -6.89 -14.81 -11.73
N ALA A 45 -6.72 -16.01 -11.17
CA ALA A 45 -7.77 -16.65 -10.40
C ALA A 45 -7.93 -15.94 -9.04
N TRP A 46 -9.19 -15.82 -8.61
CA TRP A 46 -9.51 -15.28 -7.28
C TRP A 46 -8.86 -16.12 -6.17
N SER A 47 -8.29 -15.46 -5.17
CA SER A 47 -7.64 -16.09 -4.02
C SER A 47 -8.01 -15.39 -2.71
N GLU A 48 -8.77 -16.05 -1.85
CA GLU A 48 -9.10 -15.55 -0.52
C GLU A 48 -7.84 -15.38 0.35
N LYS A 49 -6.87 -16.27 0.22
CA LYS A 49 -5.57 -16.16 0.93
C LYS A 49 -4.79 -14.91 0.52
N GLY A 50 -4.85 -14.55 -0.76
CA GLY A 50 -4.24 -13.33 -1.26
C GLY A 50 -4.93 -12.08 -0.70
N LEU A 51 -6.25 -12.11 -0.58
CA LEU A 51 -7.03 -11.04 0.02
C LEU A 51 -6.71 -10.86 1.50
N GLU A 52 -6.64 -11.93 2.26
CA GLU A 52 -6.23 -11.91 3.67
C GLU A 52 -4.78 -11.42 3.84
N GLY A 53 -3.89 -11.80 2.95
CA GLY A 53 -2.50 -11.32 2.91
C GLY A 53 -2.42 -9.81 2.68
N SER A 54 -3.24 -9.29 1.78
CA SER A 54 -3.36 -7.86 1.52
C SER A 54 -3.88 -7.11 2.74
N ARG A 55 -4.90 -7.63 3.41
CA ARG A 55 -5.41 -7.04 4.65
C ARG A 55 -4.36 -7.02 5.74
N ARG A 56 -3.64 -8.12 5.94
CA ARG A 56 -2.55 -8.18 6.93
C ARG A 56 -1.45 -7.16 6.66
N PHE A 57 -1.13 -6.92 5.39
CA PHE A 57 -0.17 -5.86 5.04
C PHE A 57 -0.67 -4.48 5.46
N LEU A 58 -1.93 -4.14 5.18
CA LEU A 58 -2.53 -2.88 5.58
C LEU A 58 -2.61 -2.73 7.10
N ASP A 59 -2.97 -3.79 7.82
CA ASP A 59 -2.97 -3.81 9.28
C ASP A 59 -1.56 -3.55 9.85
N ARG A 60 -0.53 -4.12 9.25
CA ARG A 60 0.87 -3.87 9.64
C ARG A 60 1.31 -2.44 9.37
N VAL A 61 0.90 -1.86 8.24
CA VAL A 61 1.13 -0.43 7.95
C VAL A 61 0.46 0.42 9.01
N TYR A 62 -0.80 0.18 9.30
CA TYR A 62 -1.54 0.92 10.33
C TYR A 62 -0.83 0.88 11.70
N ARG A 63 -0.45 -0.30 12.15
CA ARG A 63 0.25 -0.52 13.44
C ARG A 63 1.63 0.09 13.51
N LEU A 64 2.29 0.28 12.37
CA LEU A 64 3.57 0.99 12.33
C LEU A 64 3.39 2.48 12.66
N PHE A 65 2.30 3.08 12.17
CA PHE A 65 1.99 4.50 12.34
C PHE A 65 1.21 4.82 13.62
N ILE A 66 0.30 3.94 14.02
CA ILE A 66 -0.62 4.16 15.16
C ILE A 66 -0.33 3.14 16.24
N ASP A 67 -0.10 3.65 17.45
CA ASP A 67 0.00 2.83 18.65
C ASP A 67 -1.41 2.31 19.03
N GLU A 68 -1.57 1.00 19.04
CA GLU A 68 -2.86 0.37 19.33
C GLU A 68 -3.34 0.60 20.77
N GLU A 69 -2.41 0.79 21.72
CA GLU A 69 -2.77 1.01 23.13
C GLU A 69 -3.32 2.41 23.35
N THR A 70 -2.77 3.42 22.68
CA THR A 70 -3.14 4.81 22.85
C THR A 70 -4.08 5.34 21.78
N GLY A 71 -4.14 4.66 20.62
CA GLY A 71 -4.84 5.15 19.42
C GLY A 71 -4.22 6.38 18.79
N GLN A 72 -3.02 6.76 19.20
CA GLN A 72 -2.29 7.94 18.73
C GLN A 72 -1.09 7.55 17.87
N LEU A 73 -0.50 8.55 17.21
CA LEU A 73 0.70 8.36 16.40
C LEU A 73 1.81 7.66 17.21
N ASN A 74 2.46 6.68 16.59
CA ASN A 74 3.58 5.97 17.18
C ASN A 74 4.66 6.98 17.65
N PRO A 75 5.04 7.00 18.95
CA PRO A 75 6.01 7.95 19.48
C PRO A 75 7.42 7.80 18.90
N ASN A 76 7.71 6.69 18.23
CA ASN A 76 8.98 6.48 17.54
C ASN A 76 9.08 7.25 16.22
N ILE A 77 7.96 7.76 15.71
CA ILE A 77 7.94 8.65 14.52
C ILE A 77 8.26 10.06 14.99
N ILE A 78 9.49 10.48 14.76
CA ILE A 78 10.03 11.78 15.20
C ILE A 78 10.84 12.44 14.09
N ASP A 79 11.06 13.75 14.23
CA ASP A 79 12.04 14.46 13.44
C ASP A 79 13.44 13.98 13.86
N SER A 80 14.12 13.27 12.98
CA SER A 80 15.42 12.68 13.23
C SER A 80 16.26 12.66 11.96
N GLU A 81 17.55 12.81 12.14
CA GLU A 81 18.56 12.63 11.08
C GLU A 81 19.13 11.20 11.06
N ASP A 82 18.48 10.26 11.74
CA ASP A 82 18.89 8.85 11.73
C ASP A 82 18.87 8.30 10.29
N LYS A 83 19.97 7.66 9.91
CA LYS A 83 20.21 7.17 8.55
C LYS A 83 19.99 5.67 8.38
N SER A 84 19.49 4.99 9.39
CA SER A 84 19.31 3.52 9.35
C SER A 84 18.37 3.07 8.22
N LEU A 85 17.38 3.90 7.85
CA LEU A 85 16.43 3.64 6.77
C LEU A 85 16.78 4.39 5.46
N GLU A 86 17.81 5.23 5.44
CA GLU A 86 18.11 6.10 4.30
C GLU A 86 18.27 5.31 3.00
N LYS A 87 19.12 4.29 3.02
CA LYS A 87 19.40 3.47 1.83
C LYS A 87 18.15 2.76 1.32
N ILE A 88 17.43 2.08 2.21
CA ILE A 88 16.23 1.33 1.80
C ILE A 88 15.10 2.27 1.38
N TYR A 89 15.02 3.46 1.98
CA TYR A 89 14.06 4.48 1.58
C TYR A 89 14.29 4.96 0.14
N HIS A 90 15.51 5.36 -0.18
CA HIS A 90 15.83 5.83 -1.55
C HIS A 90 15.68 4.72 -2.59
N GLN A 91 16.07 3.50 -2.28
CA GLN A 91 15.82 2.33 -3.13
C GLN A 91 14.32 2.10 -3.35
N THR A 92 13.52 2.27 -2.32
CA THR A 92 12.06 2.12 -2.41
C THR A 92 11.44 3.21 -3.25
N VAL A 93 11.81 4.47 -3.06
CA VAL A 93 11.33 5.59 -3.88
C VAL A 93 11.64 5.36 -5.35
N LYS A 94 12.87 4.99 -5.66
CA LYS A 94 13.31 4.71 -7.04
C LYS A 94 12.49 3.58 -7.66
N LYS A 95 12.46 2.42 -7.02
CA LYS A 95 11.78 1.22 -7.52
C LYS A 95 10.28 1.43 -7.71
N VAL A 96 9.61 2.02 -6.72
CA VAL A 96 8.17 2.27 -6.80
C VAL A 96 7.84 3.29 -7.87
N SER A 97 8.63 4.36 -8.02
CA SER A 97 8.43 5.37 -9.05
C SER A 97 8.53 4.77 -10.45
N GLU A 98 9.60 4.01 -10.71
CA GLU A 98 9.82 3.34 -11.99
C GLU A 98 8.71 2.32 -12.30
N ASP A 99 8.32 1.52 -11.31
CA ASP A 99 7.27 0.50 -11.48
C ASP A 99 5.89 1.11 -11.71
N TYR A 100 5.58 2.24 -11.08
CA TYR A 100 4.30 2.94 -11.32
C TYR A 100 4.23 3.53 -12.73
N GLU A 101 5.33 4.09 -13.22
CA GLU A 101 5.40 4.58 -14.61
C GLU A 101 5.20 3.47 -15.63
N GLN A 102 5.67 2.27 -15.32
CA GLN A 102 5.57 1.09 -16.19
C GLN A 102 4.33 0.23 -15.90
N LEU A 103 3.48 0.64 -14.98
CA LEU A 103 2.29 -0.11 -14.51
C LEU A 103 2.63 -1.49 -13.91
N HIS A 104 3.81 -1.63 -13.33
CA HIS A 104 4.26 -2.84 -12.62
C HIS A 104 3.92 -2.75 -11.13
N PHE A 105 2.63 -2.67 -10.80
CA PHE A 105 2.16 -2.46 -9.42
C PHE A 105 2.53 -3.60 -8.48
N ASN A 106 2.55 -4.84 -8.95
CA ASN A 106 2.89 -6.01 -8.14
C ASN A 106 4.32 -5.93 -7.59
N THR A 107 5.29 -5.52 -8.38
CA THR A 107 6.68 -5.37 -7.94
C THR A 107 6.88 -4.13 -7.08
N ALA A 108 6.15 -3.04 -7.34
CA ALA A 108 6.12 -1.85 -6.49
C ALA A 108 5.63 -2.20 -5.07
N ILE A 109 4.55 -2.96 -4.96
CA ILE A 109 3.98 -3.39 -3.67
C ILE A 109 4.97 -4.31 -2.92
N SER A 110 5.65 -5.21 -3.62
CA SER A 110 6.69 -6.04 -3.02
C SER A 110 7.81 -5.20 -2.40
N GLN A 111 8.22 -4.13 -3.08
CA GLN A 111 9.23 -3.20 -2.55
C GLN A 111 8.72 -2.43 -1.34
N LEU A 112 7.45 -2.01 -1.33
CA LEU A 112 6.82 -1.38 -0.18
C LEU A 112 6.76 -2.31 1.03
N MET A 113 6.53 -3.60 0.82
CA MET A 113 6.57 -4.62 1.88
C MET A 113 7.99 -4.77 2.46
N ILE A 114 9.02 -4.72 1.64
CA ILE A 114 10.42 -4.75 2.07
C ILE A 114 10.74 -3.54 2.96
N PHE A 115 10.34 -2.36 2.55
CA PHE A 115 10.52 -1.14 3.35
C PHE A 115 9.76 -1.23 4.69
N LEU A 116 8.51 -1.68 4.67
CA LEU A 116 7.72 -1.86 5.88
C LEU A 116 8.41 -2.79 6.88
N ASN A 117 8.94 -3.92 6.42
CA ASN A 117 9.65 -4.87 7.27
C ASN A 117 10.92 -4.24 7.88
N ALA A 118 11.70 -3.51 7.08
CA ALA A 118 12.87 -2.78 7.56
C ALA A 118 12.50 -1.72 8.60
N ALA A 119 11.45 -0.96 8.37
CA ALA A 119 10.97 0.08 9.30
C ALA A 119 10.49 -0.51 10.63
N ARG A 120 9.85 -1.67 10.62
CA ARG A 120 9.36 -2.34 11.84
C ARG A 120 10.48 -2.79 12.79
N GLU A 121 11.68 -2.98 12.28
CA GLU A 121 12.86 -3.35 13.08
C GLU A 121 13.57 -2.15 13.70
N GLN A 122 13.19 -0.93 13.33
CA GLN A 122 13.81 0.29 13.82
C GLN A 122 13.12 0.83 15.07
N SER A 123 13.94 1.34 16.02
CA SER A 123 13.47 2.04 17.21
C SER A 123 13.19 3.53 16.96
N VAL A 124 13.74 4.09 15.88
CA VAL A 124 13.55 5.47 15.44
C VAL A 124 13.04 5.45 14.00
N LEU A 125 11.92 6.11 13.79
CA LEU A 125 11.28 6.24 12.49
C LEU A 125 11.31 7.73 12.07
N PRO A 126 12.28 8.15 11.23
CA PRO A 126 12.34 9.53 10.77
C PRO A 126 11.06 9.95 10.05
N LYS A 127 10.45 11.04 10.51
CA LYS A 127 9.16 11.53 10.01
C LYS A 127 9.16 11.71 8.49
N THR A 128 10.25 12.25 7.92
CA THR A 128 10.40 12.46 6.48
C THR A 128 10.24 11.15 5.69
N TYR A 129 10.84 10.06 6.14
CA TYR A 129 10.74 8.75 5.46
C TYR A 129 9.36 8.13 5.61
N MET A 130 8.72 8.32 6.77
CA MET A 130 7.37 7.84 6.99
C MET A 130 6.34 8.59 6.14
N GLU A 131 6.47 9.90 6.01
CA GLU A 131 5.64 10.71 5.11
C GLU A 131 5.85 10.33 3.63
N GLY A 132 7.08 10.13 3.21
CA GLY A 132 7.40 9.64 1.87
C GLY A 132 6.80 8.28 1.57
N PHE A 133 6.87 7.36 2.53
CA PHE A 133 6.23 6.04 2.41
C PHE A 133 4.71 6.15 2.20
N LEU A 134 4.02 7.01 2.96
CA LEU A 134 2.59 7.24 2.77
C LEU A 134 2.27 7.79 1.38
N THR A 135 3.09 8.70 0.89
CA THR A 135 2.93 9.25 -0.47
C THR A 135 3.08 8.15 -1.53
N LEU A 136 4.02 7.22 -1.33
CA LEU A 136 4.25 6.10 -2.24
C LEU A 136 3.08 5.10 -2.26
N ILE A 137 2.43 4.83 -1.12
CA ILE A 137 1.30 3.89 -1.06
C ILE A 137 -0.05 4.52 -1.41
N ALA A 138 -0.15 5.84 -1.38
CA ALA A 138 -1.42 6.56 -1.59
C ALA A 138 -2.15 6.19 -2.90
N PRO A 139 -1.47 6.02 -4.06
CA PRO A 139 -2.15 5.61 -5.29
C PRO A 139 -2.83 4.23 -5.20
N ILE A 140 -2.31 3.33 -4.37
CA ILE A 140 -2.84 1.96 -4.19
C ILE A 140 -3.85 1.92 -3.06
N THR A 141 -3.56 2.55 -1.93
CA THR A 141 -4.39 2.54 -0.72
C THR A 141 -4.71 3.96 -0.26
N PRO A 142 -5.54 4.70 -1.02
CA PRO A 142 -5.76 6.13 -0.76
C PRO A 142 -6.45 6.40 0.58
N HIS A 143 -7.37 5.57 1.02
CA HIS A 143 -8.10 5.79 2.27
C HIS A 143 -7.18 5.65 3.50
N LEU A 144 -6.39 4.58 3.56
CA LEU A 144 -5.43 4.37 4.62
C LEU A 144 -4.35 5.46 4.64
N ALA A 145 -3.82 5.82 3.46
CA ALA A 145 -2.81 6.85 3.34
C ALA A 145 -3.30 8.21 3.83
N GLU A 146 -4.53 8.62 3.48
CA GLU A 146 -5.12 9.86 3.98
C GLU A 146 -5.35 9.83 5.49
N GLU A 147 -5.85 8.75 6.04
CA GLU A 147 -6.08 8.63 7.48
C GLU A 147 -4.76 8.76 8.25
N LEU A 148 -3.72 8.07 7.84
CA LEU A 148 -2.41 8.14 8.47
C LEU A 148 -1.71 9.49 8.23
N TRP A 149 -1.93 10.11 7.09
CA TRP A 149 -1.43 11.45 6.79
C TRP A 149 -2.01 12.51 7.73
N GLN A 150 -3.30 12.43 8.01
CA GLN A 150 -3.96 13.27 9.01
C GLN A 150 -3.43 12.99 10.43
N ALA A 151 -3.21 11.73 10.78
CA ALA A 151 -2.63 11.35 12.07
C ALA A 151 -1.22 11.93 12.27
N MET A 152 -0.47 12.14 11.19
CA MET A 152 0.84 12.82 11.22
C MET A 152 0.76 14.34 11.36
N GLY A 153 -0.44 14.92 11.47
CA GLY A 153 -0.68 16.33 11.72
C GLY A 153 -0.92 17.19 10.49
N HIS A 154 -1.11 16.58 9.31
CA HIS A 154 -1.41 17.32 8.09
C HIS A 154 -2.90 17.64 7.98
N THR A 155 -3.21 18.85 7.51
CA THR A 155 -4.59 19.34 7.33
C THR A 155 -5.05 19.29 5.88
N GLN A 156 -4.12 19.19 4.93
CA GLN A 156 -4.41 19.05 3.51
C GLN A 156 -4.32 17.59 3.08
N SER A 157 -4.97 17.26 1.96
CA SER A 157 -4.93 15.91 1.39
C SER A 157 -3.52 15.52 0.95
N ILE A 158 -3.14 14.26 1.17
CA ILE A 158 -1.91 13.67 0.66
C ILE A 158 -1.81 13.73 -0.87
N SER A 159 -2.96 13.78 -1.56
CA SER A 159 -3.01 13.90 -3.02
C SER A 159 -2.44 15.21 -3.57
N LEU A 160 -2.28 16.21 -2.70
CA LEU A 160 -1.67 17.51 -3.03
C LEU A 160 -0.17 17.54 -2.75
N GLU A 161 0.37 16.50 -2.15
CA GLU A 161 1.78 16.42 -1.78
C GLU A 161 2.66 16.12 -2.98
N THR A 162 3.89 16.65 -2.93
CA THR A 162 4.89 16.38 -3.95
C THR A 162 5.41 14.96 -3.86
N TRP A 163 5.58 14.30 -5.01
CA TRP A 163 6.15 12.97 -5.08
C TRP A 163 7.58 12.94 -4.51
N PRO A 164 7.93 11.93 -3.69
CA PRO A 164 9.25 11.85 -3.09
C PRO A 164 10.36 11.76 -4.14
N THR A 165 11.51 12.38 -3.84
CA THR A 165 12.72 12.26 -4.63
C THR A 165 13.69 11.28 -3.99
N TYR A 166 14.62 10.75 -4.78
CA TYR A 166 15.64 9.83 -4.31
C TYR A 166 17.05 10.28 -4.74
N GLU A 167 18.02 9.85 -3.96
CA GLU A 167 19.44 9.97 -4.27
C GLU A 167 19.98 8.60 -4.71
N GLU A 168 20.86 8.57 -5.73
CA GLU A 168 21.49 7.34 -6.24
C GLU A 168 22.59 6.81 -5.32
#